data_6fd1f89304a3337cec012bfb10adb89d
#
_entry.id   6fd1f89304a3337cec012bfb10adb89d
#
_cell.length_a   1.000
_cell.length_b   1.000
_cell.length_c   1.000
_cell.angle_alpha   90.00
_cell.angle_beta   90.00
_cell.angle_gamma   90.00
#
_symmetry.space_group_name_H-M   'P 1'
#
loop_
_entity.id
_entity.type
_entity.pdbx_description
1 polymer ?
#
loop_
_entity_poly.entity_id
_entity_poly.type
_entity_poly.pdbx_seq_one_letter_code
_entity_poly.pdbx_strand_id
1 'polypeptide(L)'
;MQIGVYGSGYLGTVISACLADFGTPVTCCHPDSSRMVEMAQGKVPFHEKNLSEVIKRNVRSGRLAYSTDVESFARKSGVIFLAEDTPQHLFDLALRITKAVSKPPILTIVTPVSVGTGEALEKKLHDAGLKAIVVSQPVFFTAGCAVEDFNWPDRIILGTNSNEAVQAIKGIFHPVVMRGVPVIVTNHATAELVRESATAFVAAKISFINELAGLCERVNGDAVHLSLALGLDKKIGPRCLQAGAAMGGLFAQSDMDSLALLAEQNGVSLKILGAAREVNLTMADGLAEKISACLKSLQNKDVGILGLAFKPNTNSVAGSASIKLAQTLVSRGARVRAYDPVAIPDAKLELNGTVHYCESAYAAAEGVEALIVGTGWPEFRGLDFAKIKNLLRRPLIVDTKNILDSVRLRAMGFEYVGMGRV
;
A
#
# COMPACT_ATOMS: atom_id res chain seq x y z
N MET A 1 -20.81 -19.68 13.72
CA MET A 1 -20.80 -19.60 12.24
C MET A 1 -19.35 -19.65 11.82
N GLN A 2 -18.97 -20.53 10.89
CA GLN A 2 -17.61 -20.60 10.38
C GLN A 2 -17.44 -19.59 9.24
N ILE A 3 -16.34 -18.85 9.27
CA ILE A 3 -15.99 -17.86 8.25
C ILE A 3 -15.03 -18.49 7.25
N GLY A 4 -15.30 -18.29 5.96
CA GLY A 4 -14.39 -18.62 4.87
C GLY A 4 -13.65 -17.38 4.37
N VAL A 5 -12.37 -17.53 4.05
CA VAL A 5 -11.60 -16.52 3.30
C VAL A 5 -10.94 -17.24 2.12
N TYR A 6 -11.26 -16.82 0.91
CA TYR A 6 -10.64 -17.36 -0.27
C TYR A 6 -9.59 -16.39 -0.81
N GLY A 7 -8.36 -16.85 -0.87
CA GLY A 7 -7.20 -16.09 -1.34
C GLY A 7 -5.94 -16.39 -0.54
N SER A 8 -4.81 -16.48 -1.21
CA SER A 8 -3.48 -16.75 -0.62
C SER A 8 -2.48 -15.60 -0.78
N GLY A 9 -2.93 -14.52 -1.39
CA GLY A 9 -2.16 -13.29 -1.57
C GLY A 9 -2.15 -12.40 -0.33
N TYR A 10 -1.84 -11.15 -0.53
CA TYR A 10 -1.74 -10.16 0.54
C TYR A 10 -3.06 -10.01 1.31
N LEU A 11 -4.17 -9.77 0.59
CA LEU A 11 -5.49 -9.55 1.20
C LEU A 11 -5.98 -10.78 1.96
N GLY A 12 -5.99 -11.96 1.31
CA GLY A 12 -6.48 -13.20 1.93
C GLY A 12 -5.69 -13.59 3.17
N THR A 13 -4.38 -13.39 3.16
CA THR A 13 -3.51 -13.69 4.31
C THR A 13 -3.81 -12.76 5.49
N VAL A 14 -3.89 -11.46 5.27
CA VAL A 14 -4.16 -10.47 6.34
C VAL A 14 -5.57 -10.68 6.91
N ILE A 15 -6.58 -10.77 6.03
CA ILE A 15 -7.99 -10.88 6.45
C ILE A 15 -8.22 -12.18 7.24
N SER A 16 -7.72 -13.31 6.76
CA SER A 16 -7.91 -14.60 7.45
C SER A 16 -7.25 -14.62 8.83
N ALA A 17 -6.04 -14.08 8.94
CA ALA A 17 -5.30 -14.00 10.20
C ALA A 17 -6.00 -13.08 11.22
N CYS A 18 -6.43 -11.89 10.80
CA CYS A 18 -7.05 -10.90 11.67
C CYS A 18 -8.48 -11.30 12.08
N LEU A 19 -9.27 -11.88 11.18
CA LEU A 19 -10.59 -12.42 11.54
C LEU A 19 -10.49 -13.55 12.56
N ALA A 20 -9.51 -14.45 12.41
CA ALA A 20 -9.26 -15.51 13.40
C ALA A 20 -8.81 -14.92 14.76
N ASP A 21 -8.10 -13.78 14.74
CA ASP A 21 -7.67 -13.11 15.95
C ASP A 21 -8.80 -12.42 16.71
N PHE A 22 -9.92 -12.14 16.05
CA PHE A 22 -11.17 -11.70 16.70
C PHE A 22 -11.87 -12.85 17.48
N GLY A 23 -11.32 -14.08 17.42
CA GLY A 23 -11.82 -15.23 18.17
C GLY A 23 -12.79 -16.13 17.40
N THR A 24 -13.07 -15.83 16.14
CA THR A 24 -13.97 -16.62 15.28
C THR A 24 -13.20 -17.70 14.52
N PRO A 25 -13.72 -18.95 14.38
CA PRO A 25 -13.10 -19.96 13.51
C PRO A 25 -13.12 -19.52 12.04
N VAL A 26 -11.94 -19.50 11.44
CA VAL A 26 -11.71 -19.09 10.04
C VAL A 26 -11.02 -20.22 9.29
N THR A 27 -11.48 -20.51 8.08
CA THR A 27 -10.77 -21.34 7.11
C THR A 27 -10.31 -20.45 5.95
N CYS A 28 -9.00 -20.40 5.72
CA CYS A 28 -8.42 -19.80 4.52
C CYS A 28 -8.28 -20.88 3.45
N CYS A 29 -8.73 -20.61 2.22
CA CYS A 29 -8.73 -21.58 1.14
C CYS A 29 -8.06 -21.04 -0.12
N HIS A 30 -7.21 -21.86 -0.74
CA HIS A 30 -6.65 -21.63 -2.06
C HIS A 30 -6.14 -22.93 -2.65
N PRO A 31 -6.22 -23.17 -3.99
CA PRO A 31 -5.81 -24.43 -4.62
C PRO A 31 -4.31 -24.74 -4.50
N ASP A 32 -3.46 -23.74 -4.34
CA ASP A 32 -2.01 -23.91 -4.17
C ASP A 32 -1.69 -24.53 -2.80
N SER A 33 -1.39 -25.85 -2.81
CA SER A 33 -1.09 -26.60 -1.59
C SER A 33 0.22 -26.18 -0.93
N SER A 34 1.24 -25.84 -1.70
CA SER A 34 2.53 -25.42 -1.17
C SER A 34 2.38 -24.13 -0.39
N ARG A 35 1.62 -23.20 -0.96
CA ARG A 35 1.29 -21.92 -0.34
C ARG A 35 0.50 -22.08 0.96
N MET A 36 -0.50 -22.97 0.96
CA MET A 36 -1.30 -23.23 2.17
C MET A 36 -0.45 -23.82 3.30
N VAL A 37 0.50 -24.70 2.99
CA VAL A 37 1.43 -25.26 3.98
C VAL A 37 2.36 -24.19 4.55
N GLU A 38 2.93 -23.34 3.71
CA GLU A 38 3.79 -22.24 4.15
C GLU A 38 3.05 -21.25 5.07
N MET A 39 1.83 -20.85 4.66
CA MET A 39 1.00 -19.94 5.46
C MET A 39 0.64 -20.56 6.82
N ALA A 40 0.35 -21.87 6.87
CA ALA A 40 0.09 -22.57 8.13
C ALA A 40 1.30 -22.55 9.09
N GLN A 41 2.52 -22.40 8.57
CA GLN A 41 3.74 -22.23 9.35
C GLN A 41 4.03 -20.76 9.71
N GLY A 42 3.18 -19.82 9.27
CA GLY A 42 3.37 -18.39 9.42
C GLY A 42 4.43 -17.82 8.47
N LYS A 43 4.76 -18.54 7.40
CA LYS A 43 5.65 -18.04 6.33
C LYS A 43 4.80 -17.33 5.29
N VAL A 44 5.05 -16.04 5.10
CA VAL A 44 4.38 -15.21 4.10
C VAL A 44 5.43 -14.55 3.19
N PRO A 45 5.18 -14.35 1.88
CA PRO A 45 6.18 -13.85 0.93
C PRO A 45 6.33 -12.33 0.95
N PHE A 46 5.70 -11.66 1.88
CA PHE A 46 5.75 -10.20 2.02
C PHE A 46 6.02 -9.81 3.48
N HIS A 47 6.62 -8.65 3.65
CA HIS A 47 6.90 -8.12 4.97
C HIS A 47 5.67 -7.33 5.48
N GLU A 48 5.03 -7.85 6.54
CA GLU A 48 3.92 -7.19 7.24
C GLU A 48 4.12 -7.35 8.75
N LYS A 49 4.18 -6.23 9.44
CA LYS A 49 4.48 -6.21 10.88
C LYS A 49 3.47 -7.07 11.66
N ASN A 50 3.98 -7.94 12.54
CA ASN A 50 3.21 -8.82 13.44
C ASN A 50 2.36 -9.91 12.75
N LEU A 51 2.25 -9.96 11.43
CA LEU A 51 1.34 -10.89 10.73
C LEU A 51 1.72 -12.35 10.97
N SER A 52 3.01 -12.67 10.90
CA SER A 52 3.52 -14.05 11.12
C SER A 52 3.17 -14.58 12.52
N GLU A 53 3.27 -13.75 13.54
CA GLU A 53 2.92 -14.07 14.93
C GLU A 53 1.41 -14.28 15.09
N VAL A 54 0.60 -13.41 14.46
CA VAL A 54 -0.87 -13.54 14.46
C VAL A 54 -1.28 -14.86 13.82
N ILE A 55 -0.72 -15.23 12.67
CA ILE A 55 -0.98 -16.50 12.00
C ILE A 55 -0.62 -17.66 12.92
N LYS A 56 0.62 -17.74 13.41
CA LYS A 56 1.11 -18.84 14.26
C LYS A 56 0.26 -19.03 15.51
N ARG A 57 -0.12 -17.93 16.16
CA ARG A 57 -0.99 -17.96 17.35
C ARG A 57 -2.35 -18.55 17.05
N ASN A 58 -2.97 -18.13 15.95
CA ASN A 58 -4.32 -18.57 15.59
C ASN A 58 -4.36 -19.99 15.00
N VAL A 59 -3.33 -20.44 14.31
CA VAL A 59 -3.18 -21.84 13.89
C VAL A 59 -3.02 -22.75 15.10
N ARG A 60 -2.15 -22.41 16.06
CA ARG A 60 -1.94 -23.19 17.29
C ARG A 60 -3.21 -23.31 18.14
N SER A 61 -4.05 -22.28 18.17
CA SER A 61 -5.31 -22.27 18.92
C SER A 61 -6.47 -22.92 18.16
N GLY A 62 -6.26 -23.43 16.95
CA GLY A 62 -7.29 -24.02 16.10
C GLY A 62 -8.32 -23.04 15.53
N ARG A 63 -8.10 -21.73 15.67
CA ARG A 63 -9.00 -20.71 15.12
C ARG A 63 -8.75 -20.41 13.65
N LEU A 64 -7.53 -20.65 13.14
CA LEU A 64 -7.19 -20.48 11.73
C LEU A 64 -6.77 -21.82 11.15
N ALA A 65 -7.50 -22.26 10.13
CA ALA A 65 -7.22 -23.47 9.36
C ALA A 65 -7.00 -23.13 7.88
N TYR A 66 -6.28 -23.99 7.17
CA TYR A 66 -6.00 -23.86 5.74
C TYR A 66 -6.56 -25.05 4.97
N SER A 67 -7.07 -24.81 3.77
CA SER A 67 -7.68 -25.82 2.90
C SER A 67 -7.33 -25.60 1.45
N THR A 68 -7.24 -26.69 0.68
CA THR A 68 -7.12 -26.65 -0.78
C THR A 68 -8.41 -27.10 -1.48
N ASP A 69 -9.36 -27.65 -0.73
CA ASP A 69 -10.65 -28.13 -1.24
C ASP A 69 -11.71 -27.03 -1.15
N VAL A 70 -11.97 -26.39 -2.28
CA VAL A 70 -12.91 -25.27 -2.40
C VAL A 70 -14.35 -25.68 -2.08
N GLU A 71 -14.79 -26.86 -2.47
CA GLU A 71 -16.16 -27.34 -2.25
C GLU A 71 -16.40 -27.66 -0.76
N SER A 72 -15.46 -28.35 -0.11
CA SER A 72 -15.53 -28.61 1.33
C SER A 72 -15.48 -27.33 2.14
N PHE A 73 -14.61 -26.39 1.76
CA PHE A 73 -14.52 -25.05 2.33
C PHE A 73 -15.85 -24.31 2.21
N ALA A 74 -16.46 -24.28 1.02
CA ALA A 74 -17.73 -23.60 0.77
C ALA A 74 -18.85 -24.17 1.65
N ARG A 75 -18.99 -25.49 1.71
CA ARG A 75 -20.04 -26.17 2.53
C ARG A 75 -19.97 -25.87 4.02
N LYS A 76 -18.80 -25.55 4.54
CA LYS A 76 -18.59 -25.26 5.97
C LYS A 76 -18.74 -23.77 6.31
N SER A 77 -18.72 -22.88 5.32
CA SER A 77 -18.65 -21.44 5.51
C SER A 77 -20.00 -20.78 5.21
N GLY A 78 -20.53 -20.03 6.16
CA GLY A 78 -21.77 -19.27 5.96
C GLY A 78 -21.53 -17.87 5.36
N VAL A 79 -20.39 -17.25 5.70
CA VAL A 79 -19.89 -16.01 5.11
C VAL A 79 -18.52 -16.28 4.52
N ILE A 80 -18.33 -15.91 3.26
CA ILE A 80 -17.10 -16.15 2.51
C ILE A 80 -16.56 -14.82 1.99
N PHE A 81 -15.38 -14.46 2.44
CA PHE A 81 -14.63 -13.31 1.93
C PHE A 81 -13.85 -13.74 0.68
N LEU A 82 -14.17 -13.13 -0.45
CA LEU A 82 -13.44 -13.28 -1.70
C LEU A 82 -12.30 -12.27 -1.69
N ALA A 83 -11.09 -12.74 -1.38
CA ALA A 83 -9.92 -11.95 -0.97
C ALA A 83 -8.69 -12.24 -1.84
N GLU A 84 -8.86 -12.38 -3.14
CA GLU A 84 -7.75 -12.43 -4.09
C GLU A 84 -7.22 -11.01 -4.36
N ASP A 85 -5.95 -10.89 -4.69
CA ASP A 85 -5.33 -9.60 -4.97
C ASP A 85 -5.76 -9.04 -6.34
N THR A 86 -6.31 -9.89 -7.21
CA THR A 86 -6.86 -9.51 -8.53
C THR A 86 -8.24 -10.13 -8.76
N PRO A 87 -9.14 -9.47 -9.51
CA PRO A 87 -10.51 -9.94 -9.73
C PRO A 87 -10.65 -10.99 -10.85
N GLN A 88 -9.56 -11.50 -11.42
CA GLN A 88 -9.51 -12.24 -12.67
C GLN A 88 -10.42 -13.48 -12.70
N HIS A 89 -10.57 -14.19 -11.59
CA HIS A 89 -11.38 -15.41 -11.46
C HIS A 89 -12.60 -15.26 -10.54
N LEU A 90 -12.90 -14.04 -10.12
CA LEU A 90 -13.92 -13.74 -9.10
C LEU A 90 -15.29 -14.37 -9.43
N PHE A 91 -15.75 -14.19 -10.66
CA PHE A 91 -17.08 -14.66 -11.09
C PHE A 91 -17.16 -16.20 -11.12
N ASP A 92 -16.16 -16.85 -11.69
CA ASP A 92 -16.13 -18.32 -11.81
C ASP A 92 -15.98 -18.98 -10.43
N LEU A 93 -15.18 -18.36 -9.56
CA LEU A 93 -15.04 -18.75 -8.17
C LEU A 93 -16.38 -18.63 -7.42
N ALA A 94 -17.06 -17.50 -7.53
CA ALA A 94 -18.36 -17.30 -6.88
C ALA A 94 -19.42 -18.31 -7.35
N LEU A 95 -19.47 -18.60 -8.66
CA LEU A 95 -20.33 -19.63 -9.22
C LEU A 95 -19.98 -21.03 -8.67
N ARG A 96 -18.70 -21.39 -8.60
CA ARG A 96 -18.21 -22.66 -8.07
C ARG A 96 -18.58 -22.83 -6.60
N ILE A 97 -18.32 -21.80 -5.77
CA ILE A 97 -18.67 -21.77 -4.35
C ILE A 97 -20.18 -21.95 -4.18
N THR A 98 -20.98 -21.17 -4.91
CA THR A 98 -22.45 -21.18 -4.75
C THR A 98 -23.06 -22.52 -5.20
N LYS A 99 -22.53 -23.16 -6.23
CA LYS A 99 -22.95 -24.51 -6.66
C LYS A 99 -22.65 -25.61 -5.63
N ALA A 100 -21.62 -25.43 -4.82
CA ALA A 100 -21.18 -26.45 -3.85
C ALA A 100 -22.02 -26.47 -2.56
N VAL A 101 -22.90 -25.49 -2.35
CA VAL A 101 -23.65 -25.33 -1.09
C VAL A 101 -25.16 -25.48 -1.31
N SER A 102 -25.85 -25.98 -0.28
CA SER A 102 -27.32 -26.11 -0.29
C SER A 102 -28.06 -24.89 0.24
N LYS A 103 -27.40 -24.08 1.08
CA LYS A 103 -27.94 -22.82 1.62
C LYS A 103 -27.24 -21.64 0.95
N PRO A 104 -27.96 -20.56 0.60
CA PRO A 104 -27.36 -19.37 0.03
C PRO A 104 -26.23 -18.84 0.90
N PRO A 105 -24.98 -18.72 0.38
CA PRO A 105 -23.88 -18.14 1.15
C PRO A 105 -23.93 -16.61 1.06
N ILE A 106 -23.31 -15.95 2.04
CA ILE A 106 -22.98 -14.53 1.91
C ILE A 106 -21.57 -14.45 1.31
N LEU A 107 -21.47 -13.90 0.10
CA LEU A 107 -20.22 -13.68 -0.62
C LEU A 107 -19.79 -12.22 -0.45
N THR A 108 -18.70 -12.00 0.25
CA THR A 108 -18.19 -10.66 0.54
C THR A 108 -16.99 -10.37 -0.34
N ILE A 109 -17.15 -9.48 -1.32
CA ILE A 109 -16.09 -9.04 -2.23
C ILE A 109 -15.20 -8.04 -1.50
N VAL A 110 -13.97 -8.46 -1.18
CA VAL A 110 -12.91 -7.58 -0.63
C VAL A 110 -11.76 -7.40 -1.62
N THR A 111 -11.69 -8.26 -2.64
CA THR A 111 -10.83 -8.09 -3.81
C THR A 111 -11.04 -6.71 -4.43
N PRO A 112 -9.98 -6.00 -4.82
CA PRO A 112 -10.09 -4.78 -5.62
C PRO A 112 -10.83 -5.03 -6.92
N VAL A 113 -11.97 -4.38 -7.10
CA VAL A 113 -12.84 -4.54 -8.28
C VAL A 113 -13.25 -3.19 -8.82
N SER A 114 -13.56 -3.16 -10.13
CA SER A 114 -14.16 -1.98 -10.76
C SER A 114 -15.61 -1.79 -10.31
N VAL A 115 -16.07 -0.55 -10.34
CA VAL A 115 -17.45 -0.19 -9.99
C VAL A 115 -18.44 -0.94 -10.89
N GLY A 116 -19.48 -1.50 -10.27
CA GLY A 116 -20.52 -2.33 -10.92
C GLY A 116 -20.27 -3.84 -10.84
N THR A 117 -19.13 -4.27 -10.27
CA THR A 117 -18.80 -5.70 -10.15
C THR A 117 -19.76 -6.46 -9.25
N GLY A 118 -20.17 -5.88 -8.13
CA GLY A 118 -21.11 -6.52 -7.20
C GLY A 118 -22.46 -6.81 -7.83
N GLU A 119 -23.04 -5.80 -8.50
CA GLU A 119 -24.32 -5.94 -9.24
C GLU A 119 -24.19 -6.96 -10.39
N ALA A 120 -23.09 -6.91 -11.14
CA ALA A 120 -22.83 -7.86 -12.21
C ALA A 120 -22.70 -9.30 -11.70
N LEU A 121 -22.11 -9.50 -10.52
CA LEU A 121 -22.01 -10.80 -9.89
C LEU A 121 -23.38 -11.30 -9.42
N GLU A 122 -24.19 -10.46 -8.77
CA GLU A 122 -25.57 -10.81 -8.40
C GLU A 122 -26.38 -11.27 -9.61
N LYS A 123 -26.32 -10.50 -10.69
CA LYS A 123 -26.99 -10.85 -11.94
C LYS A 123 -26.51 -12.18 -12.50
N LYS A 124 -25.19 -12.41 -12.58
CA LYS A 124 -24.61 -13.65 -13.12
C LYS A 124 -25.01 -14.88 -12.29
N LEU A 125 -25.07 -14.75 -10.96
CA LEU A 125 -25.57 -15.82 -10.09
C LEU A 125 -27.04 -16.10 -10.31
N HIS A 126 -27.87 -15.06 -10.38
CA HIS A 126 -29.31 -15.17 -10.69
C HIS A 126 -29.56 -15.85 -12.03
N ASP A 127 -28.88 -15.41 -13.11
CA ASP A 127 -29.01 -15.98 -14.45
C ASP A 127 -28.58 -17.46 -14.52
N ALA A 128 -27.69 -17.88 -13.62
CA ALA A 128 -27.29 -19.28 -13.44
C ALA A 128 -28.26 -20.09 -12.55
N GLY A 129 -29.36 -19.50 -12.06
CA GLY A 129 -30.30 -20.12 -11.13
C GLY A 129 -29.75 -20.38 -9.74
N LEU A 130 -28.68 -19.68 -9.35
CA LEU A 130 -28.00 -19.82 -8.08
C LEU A 130 -28.42 -18.69 -7.12
N LYS A 131 -28.52 -19.01 -5.84
CA LYS A 131 -28.87 -18.05 -4.79
C LYS A 131 -27.65 -17.79 -3.88
N ALA A 132 -27.22 -16.55 -3.81
CA ALA A 132 -26.24 -16.05 -2.86
C ALA A 132 -26.60 -14.60 -2.51
N ILE A 133 -26.12 -14.11 -1.37
CA ILE A 133 -26.15 -12.70 -1.03
C ILE A 133 -24.76 -12.13 -1.32
N VAL A 134 -24.66 -11.13 -2.19
CA VAL A 134 -23.39 -10.47 -2.49
C VAL A 134 -23.25 -9.21 -1.65
N VAL A 135 -22.04 -8.96 -1.16
CA VAL A 135 -21.67 -7.75 -0.43
C VAL A 135 -20.37 -7.20 -1.00
N SER A 136 -20.36 -5.96 -1.47
CA SER A 136 -19.13 -5.24 -1.80
C SER A 136 -18.59 -4.60 -0.52
N GLN A 137 -17.45 -5.10 -0.02
CA GLN A 137 -16.79 -4.60 1.19
C GLN A 137 -15.37 -4.18 0.88
N PRO A 138 -15.15 -2.95 0.40
CA PRO A 138 -13.80 -2.46 0.15
C PRO A 138 -12.99 -2.40 1.44
N VAL A 139 -11.71 -2.78 1.35
CA VAL A 139 -10.75 -2.68 2.43
C VAL A 139 -9.75 -1.54 2.16
N PHE A 140 -9.25 -0.92 3.23
CA PHE A 140 -8.41 0.27 3.15
C PHE A 140 -7.05 0.01 3.80
N PHE A 141 -6.41 -1.09 3.38
CA PHE A 141 -5.11 -1.49 3.94
C PHE A 141 -3.96 -0.68 3.34
N THR A 142 -3.01 -0.36 4.21
CA THR A 142 -1.73 0.18 3.81
C THR A 142 -0.65 -0.87 4.06
N ALA A 143 0.05 -1.33 3.03
CA ALA A 143 1.10 -2.35 3.18
C ALA A 143 2.08 -1.98 4.31
N GLY A 144 2.44 -2.95 5.16
CA GLY A 144 3.26 -2.73 6.37
C GLY A 144 2.49 -2.24 7.60
N CYS A 145 1.18 -1.94 7.47
CA CYS A 145 0.27 -1.55 8.56
C CYS A 145 -1.09 -2.27 8.46
N ALA A 146 -1.24 -3.26 7.57
CA ALA A 146 -2.54 -3.86 7.28
C ALA A 146 -3.17 -4.59 8.48
N VAL A 147 -2.36 -5.19 9.35
CA VAL A 147 -2.84 -5.79 10.60
C VAL A 147 -3.41 -4.73 11.54
N GLU A 148 -2.78 -3.56 11.62
CA GLU A 148 -3.26 -2.42 12.40
C GLU A 148 -4.51 -1.80 11.77
N ASP A 149 -4.48 -1.55 10.45
CA ASP A 149 -5.61 -0.99 9.69
C ASP A 149 -6.85 -1.89 9.78
N PHE A 150 -6.68 -3.24 9.78
CA PHE A 150 -7.78 -4.17 9.97
C PHE A 150 -8.36 -4.12 11.39
N ASN A 151 -7.49 -4.06 12.39
CA ASN A 151 -7.90 -4.05 13.80
C ASN A 151 -8.48 -2.70 14.24
N TRP A 152 -8.05 -1.60 13.62
CA TRP A 152 -8.44 -0.22 13.94
C TRP A 152 -8.85 0.56 12.69
N PRO A 153 -9.85 0.08 11.93
CA PRO A 153 -10.28 0.78 10.71
C PRO A 153 -11.01 2.08 11.09
N ASP A 154 -10.83 3.11 10.26
CA ASP A 154 -11.59 4.36 10.42
C ASP A 154 -13.11 4.15 10.15
N ARG A 155 -13.46 3.15 9.34
CA ARG A 155 -14.84 2.82 8.93
C ARG A 155 -14.93 1.43 8.31
N ILE A 156 -16.14 0.86 8.32
CA ILE A 156 -16.51 -0.34 7.54
C ILE A 156 -17.58 0.09 6.53
N ILE A 157 -17.44 -0.30 5.26
CA ILE A 157 -18.40 0.00 4.20
C ILE A 157 -18.97 -1.31 3.67
N LEU A 158 -20.29 -1.38 3.56
CA LEU A 158 -21.03 -2.53 3.08
C LEU A 158 -21.98 -2.12 1.96
N GLY A 159 -21.65 -2.52 0.73
CA GLY A 159 -22.52 -2.36 -0.45
C GLY A 159 -23.42 -3.58 -0.57
N THR A 160 -24.67 -3.48 -0.11
CA THR A 160 -25.66 -4.55 -0.21
C THR A 160 -27.04 -4.05 0.19
N ASN A 161 -28.09 -4.69 -0.34
CA ASN A 161 -29.47 -4.45 0.07
C ASN A 161 -29.97 -5.45 1.13
N SER A 162 -29.13 -6.41 1.57
CA SER A 162 -29.50 -7.48 2.50
C SER A 162 -29.23 -7.10 3.96
N ASN A 163 -30.28 -6.91 4.74
CA ASN A 163 -30.16 -6.73 6.19
C ASN A 163 -29.53 -7.95 6.89
N GLU A 164 -29.80 -9.18 6.38
CA GLU A 164 -29.19 -10.39 6.89
C GLU A 164 -27.67 -10.33 6.79
N ALA A 165 -27.14 -9.97 5.62
CA ALA A 165 -25.72 -9.82 5.40
C ALA A 165 -25.09 -8.72 6.27
N VAL A 166 -25.77 -7.58 6.41
CA VAL A 166 -25.34 -6.48 7.27
C VAL A 166 -25.18 -6.95 8.72
N GLN A 167 -26.17 -7.67 9.26
CA GLN A 167 -26.12 -8.17 10.65
C GLN A 167 -25.04 -9.25 10.81
N ALA A 168 -24.90 -10.16 9.84
CA ALA A 168 -23.87 -11.19 9.86
C ALA A 168 -22.45 -10.58 9.89
N ILE A 169 -22.17 -9.60 9.01
CA ILE A 169 -20.86 -8.94 8.95
C ILE A 169 -20.62 -8.08 10.19
N LYS A 170 -21.61 -7.32 10.68
CA LYS A 170 -21.50 -6.60 11.96
C LYS A 170 -21.17 -7.55 13.13
N GLY A 171 -21.74 -8.77 13.14
CA GLY A 171 -21.42 -9.78 14.12
C GLY A 171 -19.98 -10.26 14.02
N ILE A 172 -19.46 -10.45 12.82
CA ILE A 172 -18.05 -10.81 12.56
C ILE A 172 -17.10 -9.71 13.04
N PHE A 173 -17.41 -8.46 12.72
CA PHE A 173 -16.63 -7.29 13.13
C PHE A 173 -17.05 -6.71 14.50
N HIS A 174 -17.76 -7.49 15.33
CA HIS A 174 -18.23 -7.05 16.64
C HIS A 174 -17.15 -6.36 17.50
N PRO A 175 -15.90 -6.87 17.60
CA PRO A 175 -14.85 -6.21 18.38
C PRO A 175 -14.48 -4.81 17.86
N VAL A 176 -14.66 -4.56 16.57
CA VAL A 176 -14.41 -3.26 15.93
C VAL A 176 -15.61 -2.33 16.12
N VAL A 177 -16.82 -2.84 15.88
CA VAL A 177 -18.09 -2.09 16.02
C VAL A 177 -18.30 -1.58 17.45
N MET A 178 -17.99 -2.41 18.45
CA MET A 178 -18.11 -2.03 19.87
C MET A 178 -17.16 -0.90 20.30
N ARG A 179 -16.11 -0.63 19.52
CA ARG A 179 -15.22 0.51 19.73
C ARG A 179 -15.71 1.80 19.07
N GLY A 180 -16.92 1.78 18.51
CA GLY A 180 -17.54 2.94 17.89
C GLY A 180 -17.15 3.18 16.43
N VAL A 181 -16.50 2.23 15.77
CA VAL A 181 -16.18 2.34 14.34
C VAL A 181 -17.49 2.35 13.54
N PRO A 182 -17.74 3.38 12.71
CA PRO A 182 -18.98 3.49 11.94
C PRO A 182 -19.05 2.41 10.85
N VAL A 183 -20.25 1.82 10.70
CA VAL A 183 -20.59 0.93 9.60
C VAL A 183 -21.54 1.66 8.65
N ILE A 184 -21.07 1.93 7.45
CA ILE A 184 -21.82 2.61 6.39
C ILE A 184 -22.39 1.54 5.46
N VAL A 185 -23.73 1.49 5.37
CA VAL A 185 -24.44 0.60 4.46
C VAL A 185 -24.90 1.41 3.25
N THR A 186 -24.63 0.91 2.06
CA THR A 186 -24.94 1.60 0.80
C THR A 186 -25.14 0.56 -0.33
N ASN A 187 -25.32 0.99 -1.58
CA ASN A 187 -25.35 0.09 -2.73
C ASN A 187 -23.93 -0.35 -3.15
N HIS A 188 -23.84 -1.36 -4.02
CA HIS A 188 -22.58 -1.90 -4.52
C HIS A 188 -21.70 -0.82 -5.17
N ALA A 189 -22.27 -0.08 -6.10
CA ALA A 189 -21.53 0.93 -6.87
C ALA A 189 -20.89 2.00 -5.98
N THR A 190 -21.62 2.50 -4.98
CA THR A 190 -21.07 3.47 -4.02
C THR A 190 -19.98 2.86 -3.16
N ALA A 191 -20.15 1.64 -2.65
CA ALA A 191 -19.13 0.97 -1.85
C ALA A 191 -17.83 0.76 -2.63
N GLU A 192 -17.93 0.32 -3.87
CA GLU A 192 -16.79 0.10 -4.78
C GLU A 192 -16.10 1.43 -5.12
N LEU A 193 -16.87 2.48 -5.44
CA LEU A 193 -16.36 3.81 -5.78
C LEU A 193 -15.60 4.48 -4.62
N VAL A 194 -16.00 4.25 -3.37
CA VAL A 194 -15.34 4.88 -2.20
C VAL A 194 -13.85 4.53 -2.12
N ARG A 195 -13.46 3.29 -2.48
CA ARG A 195 -12.07 2.86 -2.40
C ARG A 195 -11.20 3.63 -3.39
N GLU A 196 -11.58 3.64 -4.65
CA GLU A 196 -10.84 4.36 -5.71
C GLU A 196 -10.81 5.88 -5.43
N SER A 197 -11.96 6.43 -4.98
CA SER A 197 -12.06 7.85 -4.62
C SER A 197 -11.17 8.24 -3.44
N ALA A 198 -11.06 7.37 -2.43
CA ALA A 198 -10.17 7.62 -1.29
C ALA A 198 -8.70 7.66 -1.74
N THR A 199 -8.29 6.73 -2.61
CA THR A 199 -6.94 6.72 -3.20
C THR A 199 -6.68 7.98 -4.02
N ALA A 200 -7.62 8.38 -4.87
CA ALA A 200 -7.53 9.59 -5.69
C ALA A 200 -7.42 10.87 -4.83
N PHE A 201 -8.18 10.94 -3.75
CA PHE A 201 -8.11 12.09 -2.83
C PHE A 201 -6.78 12.17 -2.10
N VAL A 202 -6.23 11.05 -1.66
CA VAL A 202 -4.88 10.99 -1.05
C VAL A 202 -3.83 11.42 -2.07
N ALA A 203 -3.93 10.96 -3.32
CA ALA A 203 -3.03 11.39 -4.40
C ALA A 203 -3.09 12.90 -4.63
N ALA A 204 -4.29 13.49 -4.66
CA ALA A 204 -4.46 14.92 -4.80
C ALA A 204 -3.83 15.71 -3.64
N LYS A 205 -3.98 15.26 -2.38
CA LYS A 205 -3.33 15.89 -1.21
C LYS A 205 -1.81 15.86 -1.30
N ILE A 206 -1.23 14.70 -1.66
CA ILE A 206 0.22 14.53 -1.79
C ILE A 206 0.75 15.36 -2.96
N SER A 207 0.06 15.36 -4.09
CA SER A 207 0.46 16.17 -5.26
C SER A 207 0.40 17.66 -4.96
N PHE A 208 -0.65 18.12 -4.29
CA PHE A 208 -0.79 19.54 -3.88
C PHE A 208 0.34 20.01 -2.98
N ILE A 209 0.70 19.23 -1.94
CA ILE A 209 1.80 19.63 -1.06
C ILE A 209 3.17 19.55 -1.76
N ASN A 210 3.34 18.66 -2.74
CA ASN A 210 4.55 18.57 -3.54
C ASN A 210 4.72 19.79 -4.47
N GLU A 211 3.65 20.28 -5.09
CA GLU A 211 3.68 21.53 -5.86
C GLU A 211 4.03 22.73 -4.97
N LEU A 212 3.41 22.81 -3.78
CA LEU A 212 3.72 23.86 -2.81
C LEU A 212 5.15 23.77 -2.29
N ALA A 213 5.73 22.57 -2.18
CA ALA A 213 7.13 22.41 -1.82
C ALA A 213 8.06 23.05 -2.84
N GLY A 214 7.78 22.88 -4.14
CA GLY A 214 8.52 23.59 -5.20
C GLY A 214 8.38 25.12 -5.13
N LEU A 215 7.22 25.64 -4.72
CA LEU A 215 7.02 27.06 -4.50
C LEU A 215 7.78 27.53 -3.25
N CYS A 216 7.75 26.78 -2.13
CA CYS A 216 8.50 27.10 -0.92
C CYS A 216 9.98 27.34 -1.20
N GLU A 217 10.62 26.51 -2.03
CA GLU A 217 12.03 26.67 -2.41
C GLU A 217 12.31 28.01 -3.12
N ARG A 218 11.36 28.51 -3.91
CA ARG A 218 11.51 29.76 -4.67
C ARG A 218 11.25 31.01 -3.84
N VAL A 219 10.41 30.90 -2.81
CA VAL A 219 10.04 32.03 -1.94
C VAL A 219 10.74 31.99 -0.59
N ASN A 220 11.72 31.11 -0.42
CA ASN A 220 12.46 30.90 0.83
C ASN A 220 11.58 30.42 2.01
N GLY A 221 10.54 29.63 1.70
CA GLY A 221 9.64 29.00 2.67
C GLY A 221 10.14 27.62 3.14
N ASP A 222 9.41 27.03 4.09
CA ASP A 222 9.66 25.65 4.57
C ASP A 222 8.39 24.82 4.46
N ALA A 223 8.40 23.82 3.57
CA ALA A 223 7.25 22.94 3.31
C ALA A 223 6.89 22.07 4.51
N VAL A 224 7.82 21.79 5.43
CA VAL A 224 7.51 21.01 6.66
C VAL A 224 6.66 21.86 7.61
N HIS A 225 7.03 23.13 7.81
CA HIS A 225 6.23 24.06 8.61
C HIS A 225 4.89 24.39 7.94
N LEU A 226 4.88 24.56 6.61
CA LEU A 226 3.64 24.75 5.84
C LEU A 226 2.69 23.55 6.03
N SER A 227 3.20 22.32 5.86
CA SER A 227 2.43 21.09 6.05
C SER A 227 1.87 20.96 7.47
N LEU A 228 2.69 21.30 8.47
CA LEU A 228 2.27 21.30 9.86
C LEU A 228 1.15 22.30 10.11
N ALA A 229 1.30 23.55 9.64
CA ALA A 229 0.32 24.59 9.82
C ALA A 229 -1.02 24.26 9.14
N LEU A 230 -0.99 23.78 7.89
CA LEU A 230 -2.17 23.32 7.17
C LEU A 230 -2.84 22.13 7.88
N GLY A 231 -2.05 21.17 8.36
CA GLY A 231 -2.54 19.96 9.02
C GLY A 231 -3.21 20.20 10.37
N LEU A 232 -2.93 21.31 11.05
CA LEU A 232 -3.59 21.72 12.29
C LEU A 232 -5.02 22.22 12.06
N ASP A 233 -5.36 22.66 10.85
CA ASP A 233 -6.75 22.95 10.50
C ASP A 233 -7.55 21.63 10.42
N LYS A 234 -8.58 21.51 11.26
CA LYS A 234 -9.45 20.31 11.33
C LYS A 234 -10.16 20.01 10.00
N LYS A 235 -10.37 20.99 9.13
CA LYS A 235 -10.97 20.81 7.80
C LYS A 235 -10.01 20.11 6.83
N ILE A 236 -8.72 20.26 7.04
CA ILE A 236 -7.67 19.71 6.19
C ILE A 236 -7.12 18.40 6.78
N GLY A 237 -6.75 18.41 8.06
CA GLY A 237 -6.15 17.29 8.77
C GLY A 237 -4.72 16.99 8.36
N PRO A 238 -3.89 16.41 9.26
CA PRO A 238 -2.44 16.29 9.07
C PRO A 238 -2.01 15.11 8.16
N ARG A 239 -2.89 14.14 7.93
CA ARG A 239 -2.51 12.93 7.17
C ARG A 239 -2.30 13.27 5.68
N CYS A 240 -1.25 12.68 5.09
CA CYS A 240 -0.91 12.80 3.66
C CYS A 240 -0.59 14.24 3.19
N LEU A 241 -0.03 15.08 4.08
CA LEU A 241 0.44 16.43 3.77
C LEU A 241 1.96 16.56 3.83
N GLN A 242 2.72 15.49 3.87
CA GLN A 242 4.18 15.57 3.86
C GLN A 242 4.69 15.65 2.43
N ALA A 243 5.38 16.75 2.11
CA ALA A 243 6.10 16.87 0.85
C ALA A 243 7.22 15.81 0.78
N GLY A 244 7.36 15.21 -0.39
CA GLY A 244 8.34 14.14 -0.58
C GLY A 244 8.31 13.55 -1.97
N ALA A 245 8.94 12.41 -2.14
CA ALA A 245 8.84 11.64 -3.36
C ALA A 245 7.38 11.17 -3.59
N ALA A 246 7.04 10.90 -4.83
CA ALA A 246 5.71 10.57 -5.31
C ALA A 246 4.93 9.55 -4.45
N MET A 247 3.61 9.52 -4.60
CA MET A 247 2.75 8.48 -4.03
C MET A 247 3.03 7.14 -4.70
N GLY A 248 3.18 6.09 -3.91
CA GLY A 248 3.30 4.70 -4.35
C GLY A 248 2.38 3.79 -3.56
N GLY A 249 2.46 2.49 -3.83
CA GLY A 249 1.68 1.45 -3.15
C GLY A 249 1.05 0.46 -4.12
N LEU A 250 0.76 -0.72 -3.60
CA LEU A 250 0.35 -1.90 -4.38
C LEU A 250 -0.86 -1.64 -5.30
N PHE A 251 -1.84 -0.86 -4.84
CA PHE A 251 -3.07 -0.60 -5.59
C PHE A 251 -3.24 0.87 -6.03
N ALA A 252 -2.29 1.75 -5.63
CA ALA A 252 -2.49 3.19 -5.83
C ALA A 252 -2.64 3.58 -7.30
N GLN A 253 -1.76 3.05 -8.16
CA GLN A 253 -1.81 3.36 -9.59
C GLN A 253 -3.04 2.74 -10.25
N SER A 254 -3.33 1.46 -9.97
CA SER A 254 -4.49 0.78 -10.56
C SER A 254 -5.83 1.40 -10.15
N ASP A 255 -5.95 1.88 -8.91
CA ASP A 255 -7.16 2.57 -8.45
C ASP A 255 -7.38 3.89 -9.17
N MET A 256 -6.30 4.69 -9.36
CA MET A 256 -6.38 5.95 -10.09
C MET A 256 -6.69 5.73 -11.58
N ASP A 257 -6.10 4.69 -12.18
CA ASP A 257 -6.33 4.35 -13.58
C ASP A 257 -7.76 3.83 -13.81
N SER A 258 -8.24 2.96 -12.93
CA SER A 258 -9.62 2.44 -12.95
C SER A 258 -10.64 3.58 -12.80
N LEU A 259 -10.44 4.49 -11.85
CA LEU A 259 -11.32 5.63 -11.66
C LEU A 259 -11.32 6.60 -12.86
N ALA A 260 -10.15 6.83 -13.47
CA ALA A 260 -10.05 7.66 -14.66
C ALA A 260 -10.78 7.04 -15.85
N LEU A 261 -10.60 5.73 -16.07
CA LEU A 261 -11.29 4.98 -17.13
C LEU A 261 -12.81 4.96 -16.93
N LEU A 262 -13.27 4.73 -15.69
CA LEU A 262 -14.68 4.78 -15.34
C LEU A 262 -15.30 6.14 -15.66
N ALA A 263 -14.60 7.21 -15.30
CA ALA A 263 -15.05 8.58 -15.57
C ALA A 263 -15.15 8.86 -17.07
N GLU A 264 -14.14 8.45 -17.85
CA GLU A 264 -14.12 8.59 -19.30
C GLU A 264 -15.30 7.85 -19.96
N GLN A 265 -15.54 6.58 -19.56
CA GLN A 265 -16.64 5.75 -20.05
C GLN A 265 -18.02 6.38 -19.76
N ASN A 266 -18.13 7.20 -18.73
CA ASN A 266 -19.37 7.90 -18.36
C ASN A 266 -19.39 9.38 -18.78
N GLY A 267 -18.45 9.85 -19.61
CA GLY A 267 -18.39 11.21 -20.10
C GLY A 267 -18.06 12.28 -19.03
N VAL A 268 -17.45 11.86 -17.90
CA VAL A 268 -17.08 12.74 -16.80
C VAL A 268 -15.57 13.02 -16.84
N SER A 269 -15.17 14.29 -16.77
CA SER A 269 -13.76 14.68 -16.69
C SER A 269 -13.34 14.93 -15.25
N LEU A 270 -12.47 14.07 -14.69
CA LEU A 270 -11.89 14.22 -13.35
C LEU A 270 -10.58 15.03 -13.41
N LYS A 271 -10.68 16.35 -13.58
CA LYS A 271 -9.53 17.27 -13.78
C LYS A 271 -8.53 17.20 -12.63
N ILE A 272 -8.99 17.16 -11.38
CA ILE A 272 -8.12 17.07 -10.18
C ILE A 272 -7.33 15.76 -10.17
N LEU A 273 -7.96 14.64 -10.52
CA LEU A 273 -7.28 13.35 -10.64
C LEU A 273 -6.21 13.38 -11.74
N GLY A 274 -6.54 13.98 -12.89
CA GLY A 274 -5.59 14.15 -14.01
C GLY A 274 -4.35 14.94 -13.57
N ALA A 275 -4.54 16.10 -12.96
CA ALA A 275 -3.44 16.93 -12.44
C ALA A 275 -2.61 16.19 -11.36
N ALA A 276 -3.26 15.50 -10.41
CA ALA A 276 -2.55 14.74 -9.38
C ALA A 276 -1.69 13.61 -9.98
N ARG A 277 -2.19 12.91 -11.02
CA ARG A 277 -1.42 11.88 -11.74
C ARG A 277 -0.21 12.48 -12.45
N GLU A 278 -0.37 13.61 -13.13
CA GLU A 278 0.72 14.32 -13.83
C GLU A 278 1.83 14.70 -12.85
N VAL A 279 1.50 15.36 -11.74
CA VAL A 279 2.46 15.73 -10.70
C VAL A 279 3.18 14.48 -10.17
N ASN A 280 2.44 13.40 -9.89
CA ASN A 280 3.03 12.16 -9.37
C ASN A 280 4.00 11.50 -10.35
N LEU A 281 3.72 11.57 -11.65
CA LEU A 281 4.56 10.98 -12.70
C LEU A 281 5.87 11.74 -12.90
N THR A 282 5.86 13.06 -12.77
CA THR A 282 7.02 13.92 -13.02
C THR A 282 7.96 14.07 -11.83
N MET A 283 7.57 13.61 -10.63
CA MET A 283 8.35 13.78 -9.40
C MET A 283 9.77 13.20 -9.46
N ALA A 284 9.93 12.00 -10.05
CA ALA A 284 11.25 11.35 -10.12
C ALA A 284 12.22 12.13 -11.02
N ASP A 285 11.73 12.67 -12.12
CA ASP A 285 12.52 13.49 -13.04
C ASP A 285 12.93 14.81 -12.40
N GLY A 286 12.00 15.48 -11.73
CA GLY A 286 12.30 16.72 -10.98
C GLY A 286 13.32 16.50 -9.86
N LEU A 287 13.26 15.34 -9.15
CA LEU A 287 14.28 14.96 -8.16
C LEU A 287 15.64 14.71 -8.82
N ALA A 288 15.68 14.00 -9.94
CA ALA A 288 16.94 13.76 -10.66
C ALA A 288 17.55 15.06 -11.18
N GLU A 289 16.75 16.02 -11.64
CA GLU A 289 17.22 17.36 -12.02
C GLU A 289 17.81 18.12 -10.82
N LYS A 290 17.15 18.08 -9.67
CA LYS A 290 17.64 18.70 -8.43
C LYS A 290 18.98 18.11 -8.01
N ILE A 291 19.14 16.79 -8.06
CA ILE A 291 20.39 16.10 -7.76
C ILE A 291 21.47 16.45 -8.79
N SER A 292 21.10 16.50 -10.07
CA SER A 292 22.00 16.89 -11.15
C SER A 292 22.53 18.33 -10.97
N ALA A 293 21.67 19.26 -10.56
CA ALA A 293 22.08 20.63 -10.27
C ALA A 293 23.08 20.70 -9.11
N CYS A 294 22.88 19.92 -8.04
CA CYS A 294 23.84 19.83 -6.94
C CYS A 294 25.18 19.26 -7.37
N LEU A 295 25.19 18.21 -8.20
CA LEU A 295 26.40 17.51 -8.66
C LEU A 295 27.01 18.12 -9.94
N LYS A 296 26.36 19.10 -10.56
CA LYS A 296 26.66 19.71 -11.87
C LYS A 296 26.52 18.78 -13.07
N SER A 297 26.43 17.48 -12.86
CA SER A 297 26.18 16.44 -13.85
C SER A 297 25.90 15.14 -13.13
N LEU A 298 25.18 14.20 -13.75
CA LEU A 298 25.00 12.83 -13.26
C LEU A 298 25.95 11.83 -13.92
N GLN A 299 26.56 12.21 -15.05
CA GLN A 299 27.43 11.33 -15.81
C GLN A 299 28.65 10.88 -14.98
N ASN A 300 28.81 9.57 -14.83
CA ASN A 300 29.85 8.90 -14.04
C ASN A 300 29.88 9.28 -12.54
N LYS A 301 28.77 9.82 -11.99
CA LYS A 301 28.66 10.13 -10.57
C LYS A 301 28.25 8.91 -9.77
N ASP A 302 28.86 8.73 -8.61
CA ASP A 302 28.51 7.69 -7.65
C ASP A 302 27.43 8.24 -6.68
N VAL A 303 26.28 7.61 -6.63
CA VAL A 303 25.13 8.05 -5.85
C VAL A 303 24.63 6.90 -4.98
N GLY A 304 24.44 7.15 -3.67
CA GLY A 304 23.86 6.19 -2.74
C GLY A 304 22.35 6.44 -2.52
N ILE A 305 21.54 5.39 -2.48
CA ILE A 305 20.10 5.48 -2.14
C ILE A 305 19.83 4.62 -0.91
N LEU A 306 19.26 5.23 0.12
CA LEU A 306 18.78 4.59 1.32
C LEU A 306 17.26 4.43 1.27
N GLY A 307 16.79 3.21 1.09
CA GLY A 307 15.38 2.86 0.97
C GLY A 307 14.89 2.76 -0.47
N LEU A 308 14.41 1.57 -0.83
CA LEU A 308 13.85 1.21 -2.12
C LEU A 308 12.35 0.91 -2.05
N ALA A 309 11.85 0.45 -0.89
CA ALA A 309 10.42 0.28 -0.66
C ALA A 309 9.67 1.60 -0.83
N PHE A 310 8.39 1.55 -1.26
CA PHE A 310 7.59 2.77 -1.44
C PHE A 310 7.31 3.50 -0.12
N LYS A 311 7.35 2.78 1.01
CA LYS A 311 7.25 3.32 2.38
C LYS A 311 7.93 2.37 3.39
N PRO A 312 8.14 2.79 4.66
CA PRO A 312 8.66 1.91 5.70
C PRO A 312 7.74 0.71 6.03
N ASN A 313 8.31 -0.31 6.66
CA ASN A 313 7.64 -1.51 7.17
C ASN A 313 7.00 -2.42 6.10
N THR A 314 7.45 -2.32 4.85
CA THR A 314 7.06 -3.24 3.77
C THR A 314 8.24 -3.50 2.84
N ASN A 315 8.26 -4.66 2.19
CA ASN A 315 9.18 -4.98 1.11
C ASN A 315 8.65 -4.56 -0.28
N SER A 316 7.40 -4.11 -0.37
CA SER A 316 6.81 -3.73 -1.64
C SER A 316 7.52 -2.53 -2.28
N VAL A 317 7.90 -2.69 -3.53
CA VAL A 317 8.46 -1.64 -4.38
C VAL A 317 7.46 -1.10 -5.41
N ALA A 318 6.24 -1.60 -5.38
CA ALA A 318 5.18 -1.19 -6.32
C ALA A 318 4.94 0.32 -6.27
N GLY A 319 5.11 0.99 -7.40
CA GLY A 319 5.01 2.45 -7.49
C GLY A 319 6.04 3.22 -6.65
N SER A 320 7.14 2.59 -6.22
CA SER A 320 8.17 3.26 -5.43
C SER A 320 8.84 4.38 -6.21
N ALA A 321 8.77 5.60 -5.66
CA ALA A 321 9.48 6.74 -6.19
C ALA A 321 11.01 6.55 -6.16
N SER A 322 11.53 5.78 -5.19
CA SER A 322 12.96 5.45 -5.10
C SER A 322 13.41 4.54 -6.23
N ILE A 323 12.59 3.57 -6.63
CA ILE A 323 12.86 2.71 -7.80
C ILE A 323 12.90 3.57 -9.07
N LYS A 324 11.88 4.40 -9.28
CA LYS A 324 11.80 5.31 -10.43
C LYS A 324 12.97 6.29 -10.48
N LEU A 325 13.33 6.87 -9.33
CA LEU A 325 14.50 7.75 -9.21
C LEU A 325 15.79 7.00 -9.53
N ALA A 326 16.00 5.78 -9.03
CA ALA A 326 17.17 4.97 -9.34
C ALA A 326 17.27 4.72 -10.85
N GLN A 327 16.18 4.35 -11.52
CA GLN A 327 16.12 4.17 -12.98
C GLN A 327 16.47 5.46 -13.73
N THR A 328 15.91 6.60 -13.31
CA THR A 328 16.19 7.90 -13.92
C THR A 328 17.65 8.31 -13.73
N LEU A 329 18.23 8.11 -12.54
CA LEU A 329 19.65 8.40 -12.28
C LEU A 329 20.58 7.55 -13.14
N VAL A 330 20.31 6.24 -13.24
CA VAL A 330 21.09 5.31 -14.08
C VAL A 330 20.97 5.71 -15.55
N SER A 331 19.79 5.98 -16.06
CA SER A 331 19.58 6.40 -17.46
C SER A 331 20.32 7.70 -17.82
N ARG A 332 20.55 8.57 -16.82
CA ARG A 332 21.33 9.80 -16.96
C ARG A 332 22.85 9.62 -16.68
N GLY A 333 23.32 8.36 -16.56
CA GLY A 333 24.73 8.00 -16.46
C GLY A 333 25.33 7.96 -15.06
N ALA A 334 24.51 7.99 -14.00
CA ALA A 334 24.98 7.78 -12.63
C ALA A 334 25.22 6.30 -12.32
N ARG A 335 26.19 6.01 -11.46
CA ARG A 335 26.38 4.69 -10.84
C ARG A 335 25.67 4.69 -9.49
N VAL A 336 24.62 3.88 -9.39
CA VAL A 336 23.75 3.86 -8.20
C VAL A 336 24.12 2.68 -7.31
N ARG A 337 24.33 2.97 -6.01
CA ARG A 337 24.43 2.00 -4.92
C ARG A 337 23.18 2.13 -4.07
N ALA A 338 22.58 1.03 -3.63
CA ALA A 338 21.34 1.10 -2.89
C ALA A 338 21.29 0.13 -1.71
N TYR A 339 20.65 0.54 -0.65
CA TYR A 339 20.34 -0.28 0.51
C TYR A 339 18.88 -0.11 0.92
N ASP A 340 18.24 -1.21 1.25
CA ASP A 340 16.92 -1.23 1.91
C ASP A 340 16.90 -2.39 2.91
N PRO A 341 16.32 -2.22 4.10
CA PRO A 341 16.28 -3.27 5.13
C PRO A 341 15.62 -4.58 4.69
N VAL A 342 14.60 -4.51 3.80
CA VAL A 342 13.79 -5.68 3.42
C VAL A 342 13.44 -5.76 1.93
N ALA A 343 13.50 -4.66 1.17
CA ALA A 343 12.98 -4.59 -0.20
C ALA A 343 14.00 -4.95 -1.29
N ILE A 344 15.25 -5.27 -0.96
CA ILE A 344 16.29 -5.60 -1.96
C ILE A 344 15.87 -6.76 -2.88
N PRO A 345 15.26 -7.87 -2.40
CA PRO A 345 14.84 -8.95 -3.29
C PRO A 345 13.85 -8.49 -4.36
N ASP A 346 12.84 -7.70 -3.98
CA ASP A 346 11.81 -7.21 -4.90
C ASP A 346 12.39 -6.11 -5.83
N ALA A 347 13.25 -5.24 -5.31
CA ALA A 347 13.92 -4.21 -6.10
C ALA A 347 14.84 -4.80 -7.19
N LYS A 348 15.44 -5.97 -6.96
CA LYS A 348 16.23 -6.67 -7.97
C LYS A 348 15.40 -7.06 -9.20
N LEU A 349 14.15 -7.40 -9.02
CA LEU A 349 13.25 -7.75 -10.12
C LEU A 349 12.90 -6.52 -10.99
N GLU A 350 12.74 -5.34 -10.35
CA GLU A 350 12.38 -4.10 -11.04
C GLU A 350 13.57 -3.37 -11.69
N LEU A 351 14.76 -3.45 -11.09
CA LEU A 351 15.95 -2.71 -11.52
C LEU A 351 16.91 -3.54 -12.38
N ASN A 352 16.62 -4.83 -12.62
CA ASN A 352 17.32 -5.70 -13.58
C ASN A 352 18.87 -5.61 -13.56
N GLY A 353 19.47 -5.53 -12.36
CA GLY A 353 20.94 -5.51 -12.20
C GLY A 353 21.61 -4.17 -12.54
N THR A 354 20.87 -3.11 -12.79
CA THR A 354 21.43 -1.77 -13.11
C THR A 354 21.95 -1.02 -11.88
N VAL A 355 21.70 -1.53 -10.68
CA VAL A 355 22.05 -0.92 -9.39
C VAL A 355 22.91 -1.88 -8.57
N HIS A 356 23.90 -1.37 -7.86
CA HIS A 356 24.71 -2.13 -6.91
C HIS A 356 24.00 -2.17 -5.54
N TYR A 357 23.64 -3.37 -5.08
CA TYR A 357 22.96 -3.55 -3.79
C TYR A 357 23.97 -3.74 -2.66
N CYS A 358 23.77 -3.00 -1.57
CA CYS A 358 24.65 -2.97 -0.41
C CYS A 358 24.00 -3.68 0.79
N GLU A 359 24.84 -4.20 1.70
CA GLU A 359 24.38 -4.92 2.89
C GLU A 359 24.04 -4.00 4.07
N SER A 360 24.39 -2.72 3.97
CA SER A 360 24.10 -1.71 5.01
C SER A 360 24.01 -0.30 4.44
N ALA A 361 23.38 0.61 5.21
CA ALA A 361 23.34 2.03 4.88
C ALA A 361 24.74 2.65 4.77
N TYR A 362 25.70 2.18 5.59
CA TYR A 362 27.08 2.65 5.54
C TYR A 362 27.80 2.20 4.27
N ALA A 363 27.60 0.95 3.85
CA ALA A 363 28.14 0.46 2.60
C ALA A 363 27.55 1.21 1.38
N ALA A 364 26.28 1.60 1.44
CA ALA A 364 25.68 2.42 0.39
C ALA A 364 26.22 3.86 0.33
N ALA A 365 26.71 4.37 1.46
CA ALA A 365 27.30 5.70 1.57
C ALA A 365 28.79 5.75 1.16
N GLU A 366 29.46 4.59 1.08
CA GLU A 366 30.91 4.55 0.86
C GLU A 366 31.31 5.04 -0.54
N GLY A 367 32.10 6.12 -0.58
CA GLY A 367 32.68 6.68 -1.80
C GLY A 367 31.69 7.39 -2.72
N VAL A 368 30.42 7.63 -2.30
CA VAL A 368 29.43 8.33 -3.12
C VAL A 368 29.53 9.85 -2.99
N GLU A 369 29.10 10.56 -4.03
CA GLU A 369 29.09 12.02 -4.09
C GLU A 369 27.77 12.63 -3.60
N ALA A 370 26.70 11.81 -3.51
CA ALA A 370 25.44 12.18 -2.89
C ALA A 370 24.81 10.96 -2.23
N LEU A 371 24.24 11.13 -1.04
CA LEU A 371 23.45 10.12 -0.35
C LEU A 371 21.99 10.56 -0.33
N ILE A 372 21.12 9.76 -0.91
CA ILE A 372 19.68 10.05 -1.07
C ILE A 372 18.91 9.22 -0.05
N VAL A 373 18.03 9.86 0.73
CA VAL A 373 17.05 9.17 1.55
C VAL A 373 15.76 9.00 0.75
N GLY A 374 15.55 7.81 0.22
CA GLY A 374 14.43 7.48 -0.67
C GLY A 374 13.18 6.98 0.07
N THR A 375 13.37 6.27 1.20
CA THR A 375 12.28 5.76 2.04
C THR A 375 12.48 6.19 3.49
N GLY A 376 11.40 6.53 4.17
CA GLY A 376 11.44 7.06 5.53
C GLY A 376 11.62 5.99 6.63
N TRP A 377 12.51 5.01 6.46
CA TRP A 377 12.78 4.01 7.48
C TRP A 377 13.26 4.65 8.79
N PRO A 378 12.72 4.24 9.97
CA PRO A 378 13.16 4.79 11.25
C PRO A 378 14.66 4.65 11.51
N GLU A 379 15.27 3.56 11.04
CA GLU A 379 16.72 3.32 11.22
C GLU A 379 17.58 4.40 10.56
N PHE A 380 17.13 5.03 9.48
CA PHE A 380 17.92 6.07 8.80
C PHE A 380 18.03 7.37 9.62
N ARG A 381 17.09 7.60 10.55
CA ARG A 381 17.19 8.71 11.52
C ARG A 381 18.26 8.46 12.57
N GLY A 382 18.51 7.17 12.90
CA GLY A 382 19.46 6.74 13.92
C GLY A 382 20.88 6.48 13.44
N LEU A 383 21.20 6.77 12.17
CA LEU A 383 22.54 6.56 11.63
C LEU A 383 23.57 7.48 12.30
N ASP A 384 24.80 6.97 12.42
CA ASP A 384 25.97 7.79 12.79
C ASP A 384 26.39 8.67 11.61
N PHE A 385 25.88 9.91 11.61
CA PHE A 385 26.18 10.87 10.54
C PHE A 385 27.64 11.35 10.55
N ALA A 386 28.37 11.26 11.67
CA ALA A 386 29.80 11.52 11.65
C ALA A 386 30.55 10.47 10.85
N LYS A 387 30.19 9.19 11.03
CA LYS A 387 30.69 8.09 10.21
C LYS A 387 30.27 8.22 8.75
N ILE A 388 29.00 8.52 8.47
CA ILE A 388 28.49 8.76 7.11
C ILE A 388 29.31 9.86 6.41
N LYS A 389 29.58 10.98 7.11
CA LYS A 389 30.38 12.09 6.54
C LYS A 389 31.76 11.66 6.09
N ASN A 390 32.41 10.80 6.86
CA ASN A 390 33.74 10.28 6.53
C ASN A 390 33.74 9.27 5.36
N LEU A 391 32.61 8.60 5.13
CA LEU A 391 32.45 7.65 4.03
C LEU A 391 32.15 8.33 2.70
N LEU A 392 31.46 9.48 2.74
CA LEU A 392 31.08 10.21 1.54
C LEU A 392 32.29 10.90 0.89
N ARG A 393 32.33 10.87 -0.44
CA ARG A 393 33.31 11.68 -1.23
C ARG A 393 32.96 13.18 -1.17
N ARG A 394 31.67 13.50 -1.08
CA ARG A 394 31.12 14.83 -0.86
C ARG A 394 30.02 14.73 0.20
N PRO A 395 30.01 15.56 1.24
CA PRO A 395 29.02 15.49 2.32
C PRO A 395 27.64 16.05 1.89
N LEU A 396 27.09 15.54 0.78
CA LEU A 396 25.78 15.91 0.24
C LEU A 396 24.75 14.85 0.62
N ILE A 397 23.69 15.30 1.31
CA ILE A 397 22.50 14.49 1.62
C ILE A 397 21.27 15.09 0.92
N VAL A 398 20.56 14.25 0.16
CA VAL A 398 19.26 14.60 -0.44
C VAL A 398 18.16 13.82 0.30
N ASP A 399 17.39 14.51 1.12
CA ASP A 399 16.32 13.90 1.91
C ASP A 399 14.96 14.07 1.22
N THR A 400 14.56 13.09 0.43
CA THR A 400 13.30 13.13 -0.32
C THR A 400 12.07 12.92 0.55
N LYS A 401 12.24 12.67 1.84
CA LYS A 401 11.16 12.41 2.81
C LYS A 401 11.11 13.42 3.95
N ASN A 402 12.08 14.35 4.01
CA ASN A 402 12.23 15.34 5.07
C ASN A 402 12.21 14.69 6.48
N ILE A 403 12.84 13.53 6.64
CA ILE A 403 12.85 12.78 7.91
C ILE A 403 14.06 13.09 8.80
N LEU A 404 15.09 13.69 8.23
CA LEU A 404 16.32 13.99 8.94
C LEU A 404 16.29 15.40 9.55
N ASP A 405 17.07 15.58 10.63
CA ASP A 405 17.26 16.88 11.23
C ASP A 405 18.24 17.72 10.39
N SER A 406 17.67 18.59 9.55
CA SER A 406 18.45 19.44 8.63
C SER A 406 19.36 20.44 9.37
N VAL A 407 18.94 20.96 10.53
CA VAL A 407 19.72 21.92 11.32
C VAL A 407 20.98 21.23 11.87
N ARG A 408 20.80 20.07 12.47
CA ARG A 408 21.90 19.25 12.98
C ARG A 408 22.88 18.86 11.86
N LEU A 409 22.37 18.39 10.73
CA LEU A 409 23.21 17.95 9.60
C LEU A 409 24.04 19.12 9.02
N ARG A 410 23.42 20.28 8.84
CA ARG A 410 24.14 21.49 8.40
C ARG A 410 25.21 21.92 9.41
N ALA A 411 24.90 21.87 10.72
CA ALA A 411 25.88 22.15 11.77
C ALA A 411 27.06 21.15 11.76
N MET A 412 26.83 19.91 11.34
CA MET A 412 27.89 18.91 11.12
C MET A 412 28.65 19.13 9.80
N GLY A 413 28.28 20.12 8.99
CA GLY A 413 28.92 20.45 7.71
C GLY A 413 28.49 19.61 6.54
N PHE A 414 27.27 19.06 6.56
CA PHE A 414 26.63 18.50 5.38
C PHE A 414 25.99 19.59 4.53
N GLU A 415 26.07 19.43 3.23
CA GLU A 415 25.16 20.05 2.29
C GLU A 415 23.84 19.24 2.33
N TYR A 416 22.80 19.85 2.90
CA TYR A 416 21.50 19.20 3.04
C TYR A 416 20.48 19.80 2.09
N VAL A 417 19.85 18.93 1.31
CA VAL A 417 18.81 19.26 0.33
C VAL A 417 17.54 18.48 0.69
N GLY A 418 16.52 19.17 1.14
CA GLY A 418 15.20 18.59 1.44
C GLY A 418 14.20 18.87 0.31
N MET A 419 12.95 18.41 0.52
CA MET A 419 11.82 18.73 -0.34
C MET A 419 11.12 19.98 0.19
N GLY A 420 11.15 21.08 -0.59
CA GLY A 420 10.53 22.35 -0.18
C GLY A 420 11.23 23.01 1.00
N ARG A 421 12.54 22.81 1.18
CA ARG A 421 13.36 23.38 2.26
C ARG A 421 14.63 23.98 1.68
N VAL A 422 14.92 25.21 2.07
CA VAL A 422 16.14 25.97 1.69
C VAL A 422 17.22 25.83 2.76
#